data_3a9fe0c98ca5544f3001c3111613c632
#
_entry.id   3a9fe0c98ca5544f3001c3111613c632
#
_cell.length_a   1.000
_cell.length_b   1.000
_cell.length_c   1.000
_cell.angle_alpha   90.00
_cell.angle_beta   90.00
_cell.angle_gamma   90.00
#
_symmetry.space_group_name_H-M   'P 1'
#
loop_
_entity.id
_entity.type
_entity.pdbx_description
1 polymer ?
#
loop_
_entity_poly.entity_id
_entity_poly.type
_entity_poly.pdbx_seq_one_letter_code
_entity_poly.pdbx_strand_id
1 'polypeptide(L)'
;MTGRLTAPLRRVLAGAEDVTGRIGGTEAQLETLVRHGLAFRHARPPRAYFLTPAGHRLRQELLTAAPPPTARAAETADAVFAARTGTETEPLRDGPARTREVHSAWQGLVELRRMTNPDGATDRPCAWERGHLVQAAALALEAGGCRPGVSGAGGYAVADTQQPEAVEIGGGQDELSSYADVLTKAGWQVGEHRTRGRGRVLLASPRRV
;
A
#
# COMPACT_ATOMS: atom_id res chain seq x y z
N MET A 1 15.15 5.45 34.48
CA MET A 1 14.29 6.57 34.05
C MET A 1 14.42 6.71 32.54
N THR A 2 13.59 5.99 31.79
CA THR A 2 13.61 6.03 30.31
C THR A 2 12.85 7.28 29.86
N GLY A 3 13.57 8.37 29.66
CA GLY A 3 13.00 9.60 29.09
C GLY A 3 12.35 9.30 27.73
N ARG A 4 11.14 9.80 27.53
CA ARG A 4 10.39 9.63 26.25
C ARG A 4 11.24 10.19 25.10
N LEU A 5 11.72 9.30 24.22
CA LEU A 5 12.41 9.70 23.00
C LEU A 5 11.49 10.54 22.11
N THR A 6 12.03 11.63 21.59
CA THR A 6 11.29 12.48 20.63
C THR A 6 11.07 11.75 19.30
N ALA A 7 10.07 12.17 18.54
CA ALA A 7 9.76 11.56 17.25
C ALA A 7 10.95 11.54 16.25
N PRO A 8 11.79 12.59 16.15
CA PRO A 8 13.01 12.56 15.34
C PRO A 8 14.01 11.48 15.77
N LEU A 9 14.22 11.29 17.07
CA LEU A 9 15.15 10.28 17.59
C LEU A 9 14.66 8.86 17.35
N ARG A 10 13.34 8.63 17.43
CA ARG A 10 12.74 7.33 17.07
C ARG A 10 12.94 6.99 15.60
N ARG A 11 12.83 7.98 14.68
CA ARG A 11 13.11 7.76 13.26
C ARG A 11 14.57 7.38 13.00
N VAL A 12 15.51 8.05 13.66
CA VAL A 12 16.95 7.73 13.56
C VAL A 12 17.21 6.30 14.03
N LEU A 13 16.59 5.87 15.14
CA LEU A 13 16.69 4.51 15.66
C LEU A 13 16.07 3.47 14.72
N ALA A 14 14.88 3.73 14.21
CA ALA A 14 14.18 2.83 13.28
C ALA A 14 14.93 2.68 11.95
N GLY A 15 15.57 3.75 11.47
CA GLY A 15 16.37 3.78 10.24
C GLY A 15 17.79 3.20 10.36
N ALA A 16 18.13 2.56 11.47
CA ALA A 16 19.43 1.90 11.61
C ALA A 16 19.55 0.72 10.63
N GLU A 17 20.77 0.50 10.13
CA GLU A 17 21.09 -0.60 9.23
C GLU A 17 20.92 -1.96 9.94
N ASP A 18 20.21 -2.89 9.31
CA ASP A 18 19.81 -4.16 9.94
C ASP A 18 21.00 -5.05 10.33
N VAL A 19 22.02 -5.11 9.48
CA VAL A 19 23.16 -6.02 9.66
C VAL A 19 24.20 -5.44 10.60
N THR A 20 24.54 -4.16 10.45
CA THR A 20 25.63 -3.54 11.18
C THR A 20 25.18 -2.75 12.40
N GLY A 21 23.90 -2.38 12.46
CA GLY A 21 23.37 -1.48 13.49
C GLY A 21 23.86 -0.03 13.32
N ARG A 22 24.45 0.33 12.18
CA ARG A 22 24.92 1.68 11.90
C ARG A 22 23.74 2.64 11.82
N ILE A 23 23.87 3.81 12.46
CA ILE A 23 22.85 4.86 12.47
C ILE A 23 23.35 6.11 11.76
N GLY A 24 22.47 6.73 11.00
CA GLY A 24 22.69 8.02 10.35
C GLY A 24 21.76 9.09 10.97
N GLY A 25 22.24 10.32 11.02
CA GLY A 25 21.46 11.44 11.57
C GLY A 25 22.35 12.66 11.77
N THR A 26 21.76 13.74 12.27
CA THR A 26 22.55 14.91 12.68
C THR A 26 23.39 14.58 13.91
N GLU A 27 24.56 15.22 14.05
CA GLU A 27 25.46 14.96 15.17
C GLU A 27 24.75 15.13 16.53
N ALA A 28 23.93 16.17 16.67
CA ALA A 28 23.15 16.42 17.88
C ALA A 28 22.16 15.29 18.21
N GLN A 29 21.54 14.66 17.20
CA GLN A 29 20.65 13.50 17.38
C GLN A 29 21.44 12.26 17.83
N LEU A 30 22.59 12.02 17.19
CA LEU A 30 23.45 10.88 17.49
C LEU A 30 24.07 10.98 18.89
N GLU A 31 24.54 12.15 19.28
CA GLU A 31 25.02 12.39 20.64
C GLU A 31 23.93 12.25 21.70
N THR A 32 22.70 12.65 21.36
CA THR A 32 21.57 12.46 22.27
C THR A 32 21.26 10.97 22.45
N LEU A 33 21.33 10.16 21.40
CA LEU A 33 21.19 8.69 21.51
C LEU A 33 22.30 8.06 22.32
N VAL A 34 23.53 8.57 22.21
CA VAL A 34 24.66 8.12 23.04
C VAL A 34 24.41 8.46 24.52
N ARG A 35 23.96 9.66 24.84
CA ARG A 35 23.59 10.05 26.23
C ARG A 35 22.47 9.20 26.81
N HIS A 36 21.57 8.70 25.99
CA HIS A 36 20.53 7.75 26.40
C HIS A 36 21.01 6.28 26.44
N GLY A 37 22.28 6.01 26.15
CA GLY A 37 22.83 4.66 26.13
C GLY A 37 22.33 3.78 25.00
N LEU A 38 21.69 4.36 23.97
CA LEU A 38 21.08 3.64 22.84
C LEU A 38 22.03 3.52 21.65
N ALA A 39 23.06 4.35 21.60
CA ALA A 39 24.08 4.32 20.58
C ALA A 39 25.47 4.50 21.19
N PHE A 40 26.50 4.16 20.44
CA PHE A 40 27.90 4.49 20.75
C PHE A 40 28.62 4.94 19.50
N ARG A 41 29.67 5.76 19.69
CA ARG A 41 30.55 6.20 18.61
C ARG A 41 31.76 5.26 18.52
N HIS A 42 32.05 4.73 17.34
CA HIS A 42 33.18 3.87 17.14
C HIS A 42 34.49 4.66 17.31
N ALA A 43 35.46 4.08 18.03
CA ALA A 43 36.71 4.78 18.36
C ALA A 43 37.61 5.03 17.14
N ARG A 44 37.56 4.15 16.12
CA ARG A 44 38.41 4.25 14.91
C ARG A 44 37.68 5.02 13.80
N PRO A 45 38.41 5.76 12.95
CA PRO A 45 37.81 6.36 11.74
C PRO A 45 37.09 5.29 10.88
N PRO A 46 35.96 5.66 10.27
CA PRO A 46 35.30 6.96 10.12
C PRO A 46 34.44 7.42 11.32
N ARG A 47 34.68 6.92 12.54
CA ARG A 47 33.95 7.30 13.77
C ARG A 47 32.44 7.26 13.65
N ALA A 48 31.94 6.27 12.92
CA ALA A 48 30.50 6.06 12.74
C ALA A 48 29.80 5.71 14.06
N TYR A 49 28.51 5.96 14.11
CA TYR A 49 27.67 5.63 15.27
C TYR A 49 26.92 4.33 15.02
N PHE A 50 26.81 3.50 16.06
CA PHE A 50 26.17 2.19 16.04
C PHE A 50 25.25 2.04 17.23
N LEU A 51 24.23 1.19 17.07
CA LEU A 51 23.31 0.86 18.15
C LEU A 51 24.02 0.01 19.22
N THR A 52 23.70 0.30 20.48
CA THR A 52 23.98 -0.61 21.61
C THR A 52 22.96 -1.75 21.63
N PRO A 53 23.19 -2.83 22.42
CA PRO A 53 22.16 -3.86 22.62
C PRO A 53 20.83 -3.31 23.14
N ALA A 54 20.85 -2.23 23.92
CA ALA A 54 19.65 -1.52 24.35
C ALA A 54 18.99 -0.78 23.19
N GLY A 55 19.79 -0.16 22.31
CA GLY A 55 19.30 0.48 21.09
C GLY A 55 18.64 -0.51 20.12
N HIS A 56 19.25 -1.69 19.93
CA HIS A 56 18.66 -2.76 19.12
C HIS A 56 17.31 -3.25 19.67
N ARG A 57 17.20 -3.50 20.99
CA ARG A 57 15.94 -3.89 21.62
C ARG A 57 14.86 -2.83 21.44
N LEU A 58 15.18 -1.56 21.72
CA LEU A 58 14.23 -0.48 21.56
C LEU A 58 13.83 -0.27 20.08
N ARG A 59 14.76 -0.44 19.14
CA ARG A 59 14.45 -0.43 17.71
C ARG A 59 13.45 -1.54 17.37
N GLN A 60 13.65 -2.74 17.85
CA GLN A 60 12.76 -3.88 17.63
C GLN A 60 11.39 -3.63 18.25
N GLU A 61 11.33 -3.07 19.45
CA GLU A 61 10.07 -2.62 20.08
C GLU A 61 9.37 -1.53 19.25
N LEU A 62 10.10 -0.57 18.70
CA LEU A 62 9.56 0.46 17.84
C LEU A 62 9.04 -0.09 16.51
N LEU A 63 9.67 -1.11 15.96
CA LEU A 63 9.24 -1.79 14.73
C LEU A 63 8.05 -2.73 14.98
N THR A 64 7.99 -3.37 16.16
CA THR A 64 6.88 -4.25 16.56
C THR A 64 5.71 -3.48 17.20
N ALA A 65 5.99 -2.39 17.91
CA ALA A 65 4.99 -1.49 18.49
C ALA A 65 4.53 -0.39 17.52
N ALA A 66 5.13 -0.32 16.32
CA ALA A 66 4.51 0.45 15.25
C ALA A 66 3.12 -0.16 15.04
N PRO A 67 2.03 0.58 15.24
CA PRO A 67 0.73 0.14 14.75
C PRO A 67 0.94 -0.23 13.29
N PRO A 68 0.21 -1.23 12.76
CA PRO A 68 0.25 -1.52 11.33
C PRO A 68 0.14 -0.15 10.64
N PRO A 69 0.95 0.13 9.60
CA PRO A 69 1.13 1.48 9.08
C PRO A 69 -0.24 2.13 9.01
N THR A 70 -0.48 3.02 9.98
CA THR A 70 -1.72 3.80 9.99
C THR A 70 -1.73 4.51 8.65
N ALA A 71 -2.88 4.57 8.01
CA ALA A 71 -3.13 5.14 6.69
C ALA A 71 -2.26 6.37 6.33
N ARG A 72 -1.73 7.07 7.31
CA ARG A 72 -0.89 8.27 7.19
C ARG A 72 0.58 8.01 6.82
N ALA A 73 1.13 6.79 7.03
CA ALA A 73 2.47 6.43 6.53
C ALA A 73 2.34 5.77 5.14
N ALA A 74 1.20 5.14 4.86
CA ALA A 74 0.77 4.81 3.52
C ALA A 74 0.54 6.09 2.70
N GLU A 75 -0.04 7.16 3.28
CA GLU A 75 -0.23 8.47 2.63
C GLU A 75 1.07 9.13 2.12
N THR A 76 2.24 8.86 2.70
CA THR A 76 3.52 9.45 2.22
C THR A 76 4.28 8.55 1.23
N ALA A 77 4.02 7.25 1.20
CA ALA A 77 4.49 6.35 0.15
C ALA A 77 3.43 6.21 -0.97
N ASP A 78 2.14 6.36 -0.63
CA ASP A 78 0.98 6.40 -1.53
C ASP A 78 0.64 7.81 -2.04
N ALA A 79 1.36 8.85 -1.63
CA ALA A 79 1.13 10.23 -2.10
C ALA A 79 1.39 10.40 -3.61
N VAL A 80 1.79 9.35 -4.32
CA VAL A 80 1.94 9.37 -5.77
C VAL A 80 0.64 9.01 -6.48
N PHE A 81 -0.15 8.07 -5.96
CA PHE A 81 -1.47 7.72 -6.51
C PHE A 81 -2.24 6.79 -5.56
N ALA A 82 -3.42 7.21 -5.09
CA ALA A 82 -4.37 6.34 -4.40
C ALA A 82 -5.52 5.97 -5.35
N ALA A 83 -5.69 4.67 -5.62
CA ALA A 83 -6.84 4.18 -6.35
C ALA A 83 -8.11 4.39 -5.51
N ARG A 84 -9.18 4.85 -6.14
CA ARG A 84 -10.47 5.07 -5.46
C ARG A 84 -11.22 3.76 -5.33
N THR A 85 -11.47 3.36 -4.11
CA THR A 85 -12.14 2.08 -3.82
C THR A 85 -13.66 2.12 -3.96
N GLY A 86 -14.24 3.33 -4.04
CA GLY A 86 -15.68 3.53 -4.08
C GLY A 86 -16.35 3.46 -2.69
N THR A 87 -15.53 3.49 -1.63
CA THR A 87 -16.00 3.53 -0.24
C THR A 87 -15.74 4.88 0.43
N GLU A 88 -15.24 5.84 -0.33
CA GLU A 88 -14.91 7.19 0.13
C GLU A 88 -16.18 7.95 0.52
N THR A 89 -16.09 8.72 1.63
CA THR A 89 -17.19 9.53 2.16
C THR A 89 -17.19 10.96 1.63
N GLU A 90 -16.06 11.42 1.07
CA GLU A 90 -15.94 12.77 0.52
C GLU A 90 -16.26 12.80 -0.97
N PRO A 91 -16.84 13.91 -1.48
CA PRO A 91 -17.10 14.06 -2.90
C PRO A 91 -15.78 14.03 -3.69
N LEU A 92 -15.71 13.11 -4.63
CA LEU A 92 -14.53 12.87 -5.44
C LEU A 92 -14.33 14.03 -6.44
N ARG A 93 -13.12 14.58 -6.48
CA ARG A 93 -12.76 15.57 -7.51
C ARG A 93 -12.46 14.82 -8.81
N ASP A 94 -13.42 14.82 -9.72
CA ASP A 94 -13.25 14.32 -11.08
C ASP A 94 -12.69 15.43 -11.97
N GLY A 95 -11.95 15.04 -12.99
CA GLY A 95 -11.43 15.99 -13.95
C GLY A 95 -10.24 15.47 -14.77
N PRO A 96 -9.78 16.25 -15.74
CA PRO A 96 -8.69 15.84 -16.64
C PRO A 96 -7.37 15.51 -15.93
N ALA A 97 -7.12 16.11 -14.76
CA ALA A 97 -5.96 15.82 -13.94
C ALA A 97 -6.04 14.38 -13.40
N ARG A 98 -7.19 14.01 -12.81
CA ARG A 98 -7.41 12.65 -12.28
C ARG A 98 -7.30 11.60 -13.38
N THR A 99 -7.90 11.84 -14.54
CA THR A 99 -7.81 10.90 -15.68
C THR A 99 -6.35 10.65 -16.08
N ARG A 100 -5.51 11.69 -16.08
CA ARG A 100 -4.07 11.55 -16.39
C ARG A 100 -3.33 10.79 -15.30
N GLU A 101 -3.62 11.04 -14.03
CA GLU A 101 -3.03 10.33 -12.91
C GLU A 101 -3.35 8.83 -12.96
N VAL A 102 -4.63 8.48 -13.14
CA VAL A 102 -5.11 7.10 -13.30
C VAL A 102 -4.41 6.42 -14.47
N HIS A 103 -4.37 7.08 -15.62
CA HIS A 103 -3.71 6.54 -16.80
C HIS A 103 -2.22 6.30 -16.58
N SER A 104 -1.51 7.26 -15.97
CA SER A 104 -0.10 7.14 -15.64
C SER A 104 0.16 5.99 -14.65
N ALA A 105 -0.67 5.87 -13.60
CA ALA A 105 -0.56 4.80 -12.63
C ALA A 105 -0.81 3.42 -13.26
N TRP A 106 -1.81 3.31 -14.14
CA TRP A 106 -2.08 2.09 -14.88
C TRP A 106 -0.92 1.68 -15.79
N GLN A 107 -0.35 2.63 -16.55
CA GLN A 107 0.83 2.37 -17.36
C GLN A 107 2.02 1.90 -16.52
N GLY A 108 2.25 2.53 -15.37
CA GLY A 108 3.27 2.10 -14.42
C GLY A 108 3.05 0.67 -13.92
N LEU A 109 1.78 0.31 -13.65
CA LEU A 109 1.44 -1.05 -13.22
C LEU A 109 1.66 -2.09 -14.33
N VAL A 110 1.31 -1.78 -15.58
CA VAL A 110 1.57 -2.65 -16.74
C VAL A 110 3.06 -2.84 -16.94
N GLU A 111 3.86 -1.81 -16.78
CA GLU A 111 5.32 -1.90 -16.84
C GLU A 111 5.89 -2.72 -15.69
N LEU A 112 5.34 -2.57 -14.47
CA LEU A 112 5.71 -3.40 -13.33
C LEU A 112 5.43 -4.89 -13.61
N ARG A 113 4.28 -5.23 -14.22
CA ARG A 113 3.96 -6.59 -14.67
C ARG A 113 5.02 -7.12 -15.64
N ARG A 114 5.38 -6.30 -16.64
CA ARG A 114 6.39 -6.66 -17.64
C ARG A 114 7.74 -6.98 -17.02
N MET A 115 8.13 -6.22 -15.98
CA MET A 115 9.41 -6.40 -15.30
C MET A 115 9.44 -7.54 -14.31
N THR A 116 8.30 -7.84 -13.66
CA THR A 116 8.26 -8.75 -12.51
C THR A 116 7.64 -10.11 -12.80
N ASN A 117 6.81 -10.24 -13.82
CA ASN A 117 6.33 -11.54 -14.25
C ASN A 117 7.47 -12.31 -14.94
N PRO A 118 7.68 -13.60 -14.62
CA PRO A 118 8.83 -14.39 -15.14
C PRO A 118 8.94 -14.44 -16.65
N ASP A 119 7.82 -14.34 -17.37
CA ASP A 119 7.72 -14.35 -18.83
C ASP A 119 7.48 -12.93 -19.42
N GLY A 120 7.53 -11.90 -18.60
CA GLY A 120 7.26 -10.52 -19.00
C GLY A 120 5.80 -10.26 -19.41
N ALA A 121 4.87 -11.16 -19.08
CA ALA A 121 3.47 -11.03 -19.43
C ALA A 121 2.81 -9.83 -18.74
N THR A 122 2.01 -9.08 -19.50
CA THR A 122 1.28 -7.89 -19.01
C THR A 122 -0.22 -8.14 -18.87
N ASP A 123 -0.71 -9.27 -19.37
CA ASP A 123 -2.11 -9.67 -19.41
C ASP A 123 -2.61 -10.33 -18.13
N ARG A 124 -1.73 -10.44 -17.12
CA ARG A 124 -2.06 -10.98 -15.80
C ARG A 124 -1.39 -10.20 -14.68
N PRO A 125 -2.04 -10.14 -13.49
CA PRO A 125 -1.52 -9.45 -12.32
C PRO A 125 -0.18 -10.02 -11.82
N CYS A 126 0.71 -9.14 -11.42
CA CYS A 126 2.00 -9.47 -10.82
C CYS A 126 1.91 -9.72 -9.30
N ALA A 127 3.04 -10.07 -8.68
CA ALA A 127 3.11 -10.36 -7.24
C ALA A 127 2.69 -9.16 -6.37
N TRP A 128 3.01 -7.93 -6.78
CA TRP A 128 2.58 -6.73 -6.07
C TRP A 128 1.06 -6.60 -6.01
N GLU A 129 0.37 -6.82 -7.12
CA GLU A 129 -1.09 -6.76 -7.20
C GLU A 129 -1.77 -7.82 -6.32
N ARG A 130 -1.16 -9.00 -6.21
CA ARG A 130 -1.64 -10.08 -5.32
C ARG A 130 -1.52 -9.71 -3.85
N GLY A 131 -0.58 -8.84 -3.49
CA GLY A 131 -0.45 -8.28 -2.14
C GLY A 131 -1.33 -7.05 -1.88
N HIS A 132 -1.91 -6.44 -2.94
CA HIS A 132 -2.67 -5.18 -2.87
C HIS A 132 -3.96 -5.28 -3.69
N LEU A 133 -4.73 -6.34 -3.45
CA LEU A 133 -5.87 -6.73 -4.30
C LEU A 133 -6.91 -5.61 -4.47
N VAL A 134 -7.30 -4.96 -3.37
CA VAL A 134 -8.31 -3.89 -3.39
C VAL A 134 -7.84 -2.71 -4.25
N GLN A 135 -6.61 -2.25 -4.03
CA GLN A 135 -6.03 -1.12 -4.77
C GLN A 135 -5.83 -1.46 -6.24
N ALA A 136 -5.38 -2.68 -6.55
CA ALA A 136 -5.13 -3.14 -7.91
C ALA A 136 -6.44 -3.29 -8.70
N ALA A 137 -7.48 -3.86 -8.10
CA ALA A 137 -8.80 -3.97 -8.72
C ALA A 137 -9.46 -2.60 -8.92
N ALA A 138 -9.36 -1.72 -7.93
CA ALA A 138 -9.87 -0.36 -8.00
C ALA A 138 -9.17 0.45 -9.11
N LEU A 139 -7.85 0.36 -9.22
CA LEU A 139 -7.09 1.00 -10.29
C LEU A 139 -7.50 0.46 -11.67
N ALA A 140 -7.68 -0.85 -11.81
CA ALA A 140 -8.11 -1.46 -13.06
C ALA A 140 -9.51 -0.95 -13.50
N LEU A 141 -10.44 -0.86 -12.55
CA LEU A 141 -11.79 -0.33 -12.81
C LEU A 141 -11.76 1.15 -13.20
N GLU A 142 -11.03 1.98 -12.45
CA GLU A 142 -10.93 3.42 -12.73
C GLU A 142 -10.22 3.67 -14.06
N ALA A 143 -9.15 2.93 -14.37
CA ALA A 143 -8.43 3.00 -15.64
C ALA A 143 -9.29 2.51 -16.82
N GLY A 144 -10.19 1.56 -16.58
CA GLY A 144 -11.20 1.11 -17.55
C GLY A 144 -12.39 2.05 -17.72
N GLY A 145 -12.38 3.22 -17.06
CA GLY A 145 -13.41 4.24 -17.16
C GLY A 145 -14.63 4.00 -16.28
N CYS A 146 -14.60 3.03 -15.39
CA CYS A 146 -15.66 2.82 -14.41
C CYS A 146 -15.63 3.93 -13.35
N ARG A 147 -16.81 4.36 -12.90
CA ARG A 147 -16.91 5.37 -11.84
C ARG A 147 -16.87 4.73 -10.47
N PRO A 148 -16.03 5.24 -9.55
CA PRO A 148 -16.11 4.82 -8.15
C PRO A 148 -17.42 5.28 -7.52
N GLY A 149 -17.98 4.45 -6.66
CA GLY A 149 -19.12 4.81 -5.83
C GLY A 149 -18.75 5.90 -4.82
N VAL A 150 -19.74 6.66 -4.41
CA VAL A 150 -19.69 7.52 -3.24
C VAL A 150 -20.83 7.06 -2.34
N SER A 151 -20.67 7.08 -1.03
CA SER A 151 -21.72 6.60 -0.10
C SER A 151 -23.12 7.07 -0.51
N GLY A 152 -23.97 6.15 -1.01
CA GLY A 152 -25.32 6.41 -1.45
C GLY A 152 -25.51 6.82 -2.91
N ALA A 153 -24.46 6.96 -3.72
CA ALA A 153 -24.52 7.20 -5.17
C ALA A 153 -23.99 5.97 -5.93
N GLY A 154 -24.45 5.76 -7.17
CA GLY A 154 -24.02 4.66 -8.03
C GLY A 154 -22.53 4.67 -8.32
N GLY A 155 -22.02 3.55 -8.83
CA GLY A 155 -20.60 3.32 -9.10
C GLY A 155 -20.10 2.06 -8.42
N TYR A 156 -18.85 1.66 -8.72
CA TYR A 156 -18.26 0.47 -8.09
C TYR A 156 -17.79 0.76 -6.65
N ALA A 157 -17.83 -0.29 -5.83
CA ALA A 157 -17.15 -0.33 -4.53
C ALA A 157 -16.35 -1.62 -4.45
N VAL A 158 -15.06 -1.51 -4.13
CA VAL A 158 -14.14 -2.66 -3.98
C VAL A 158 -13.86 -2.87 -2.50
N ALA A 159 -14.05 -4.08 -2.02
CA ALA A 159 -13.83 -4.45 -0.63
C ALA A 159 -13.08 -5.78 -0.52
N ASP A 160 -12.39 -5.98 0.60
CA ASP A 160 -11.79 -7.26 0.96
C ASP A 160 -12.87 -8.32 1.19
N THR A 161 -12.51 -9.57 0.95
CA THR A 161 -13.34 -10.73 1.26
C THR A 161 -12.63 -11.68 2.23
N GLN A 162 -13.41 -12.61 2.82
CA GLN A 162 -12.82 -13.71 3.60
C GLN A 162 -12.14 -14.77 2.71
N GLN A 163 -12.34 -14.72 1.39
CA GLN A 163 -11.66 -15.60 0.45
C GLN A 163 -10.24 -15.11 0.20
N PRO A 164 -9.22 -15.95 0.41
CA PRO A 164 -7.85 -15.57 0.10
C PRO A 164 -7.71 -15.23 -1.41
N GLU A 165 -6.94 -14.20 -1.70
CA GLU A 165 -6.66 -13.73 -3.06
C GLU A 165 -7.89 -13.28 -3.87
N ALA A 166 -8.98 -12.87 -3.22
CA ALA A 166 -10.17 -12.34 -3.89
C ALA A 166 -10.62 -11.02 -3.29
N VAL A 167 -11.30 -10.22 -4.10
CA VAL A 167 -12.01 -9.00 -3.68
C VAL A 167 -13.46 -9.06 -4.10
N GLU A 168 -14.33 -8.41 -3.34
CA GLU A 168 -15.72 -8.20 -3.68
C GLU A 168 -15.89 -6.86 -4.38
N ILE A 169 -16.57 -6.85 -5.52
CA ILE A 169 -16.97 -5.64 -6.21
C ILE A 169 -18.48 -5.52 -6.17
N GLY A 170 -18.95 -4.51 -5.45
CA GLY A 170 -20.34 -4.07 -5.44
C GLY A 170 -20.58 -2.92 -6.41
N GLY A 171 -21.85 -2.62 -6.68
CA GLY A 171 -22.24 -1.48 -7.53
C GLY A 171 -23.64 -1.59 -8.07
N GLY A 172 -23.98 -0.75 -9.04
CA GLY A 172 -25.25 -0.82 -9.76
C GLY A 172 -25.42 -2.17 -10.46
N GLN A 173 -26.58 -2.78 -10.31
CA GLN A 173 -26.83 -4.13 -10.86
C GLN A 173 -26.64 -4.18 -12.38
N ASP A 174 -26.93 -3.09 -13.08
CA ASP A 174 -26.77 -2.98 -14.53
C ASP A 174 -25.34 -2.73 -14.96
N GLU A 175 -24.47 -2.29 -14.04
CA GLU A 175 -23.07 -1.96 -14.32
C GLU A 175 -22.12 -3.14 -14.02
N LEU A 176 -22.57 -4.18 -13.28
CA LEU A 176 -21.72 -5.30 -12.89
C LEU A 176 -21.09 -6.02 -14.08
N SER A 177 -21.83 -6.19 -15.19
CA SER A 177 -21.26 -6.81 -16.40
C SER A 177 -20.11 -6.00 -16.99
N SER A 178 -20.24 -4.66 -16.99
CA SER A 178 -19.16 -3.76 -17.43
C SER A 178 -17.93 -3.86 -16.55
N TYR A 179 -18.11 -3.93 -15.23
CA TYR A 179 -17.01 -4.14 -14.29
C TYR A 179 -16.31 -5.48 -14.49
N ALA A 180 -17.09 -6.54 -14.73
CA ALA A 180 -16.57 -7.87 -15.03
C ALA A 180 -15.71 -7.87 -16.30
N ASP A 181 -16.17 -7.20 -17.37
CA ASP A 181 -15.44 -7.08 -18.62
C ASP A 181 -14.12 -6.34 -18.47
N VAL A 182 -14.13 -5.21 -17.73
CA VAL A 182 -12.94 -4.41 -17.44
C VAL A 182 -11.90 -5.24 -16.66
N LEU A 183 -12.34 -5.89 -15.59
CA LEU A 183 -11.44 -6.72 -14.77
C LEU A 183 -10.91 -7.93 -15.54
N THR A 184 -11.74 -8.57 -16.36
CA THR A 184 -11.31 -9.69 -17.20
C THR A 184 -10.23 -9.26 -18.19
N LYS A 185 -10.40 -8.12 -18.84
CA LYS A 185 -9.38 -7.51 -19.72
C LYS A 185 -8.10 -7.14 -18.97
N ALA A 186 -8.23 -6.75 -17.71
CA ALA A 186 -7.10 -6.46 -16.83
C ALA A 186 -6.40 -7.73 -16.27
N GLY A 187 -6.83 -8.93 -16.66
CA GLY A 187 -6.21 -10.21 -16.28
C GLY A 187 -6.74 -10.80 -14.98
N TRP A 188 -7.94 -10.42 -14.57
CA TRP A 188 -8.61 -10.99 -13.41
C TRP A 188 -9.59 -12.10 -13.83
N GLN A 189 -9.79 -13.08 -12.96
CA GLN A 189 -10.91 -14.02 -13.03
C GLN A 189 -12.06 -13.43 -12.25
N VAL A 190 -13.23 -13.34 -12.87
CA VAL A 190 -14.41 -12.71 -12.28
C VAL A 190 -15.58 -13.69 -12.28
N GLY A 191 -16.23 -13.82 -11.14
CA GLY A 191 -17.46 -14.60 -10.97
C GLY A 191 -18.57 -13.77 -10.34
N GLU A 192 -19.80 -13.92 -10.84
CA GLU A 192 -20.97 -13.29 -10.24
C GLU A 192 -21.51 -14.14 -9.08
N HIS A 193 -21.78 -13.51 -7.95
CA HIS A 193 -22.31 -14.13 -6.74
C HIS A 193 -23.51 -13.37 -6.20
N ARG A 194 -24.40 -14.07 -5.50
CA ARG A 194 -25.50 -13.47 -4.76
C ARG A 194 -25.20 -13.45 -3.28
N THR A 195 -25.21 -12.28 -2.70
CA THR A 195 -25.01 -12.09 -1.27
C THR A 195 -26.34 -11.77 -0.59
N ARG A 196 -26.61 -12.45 0.54
CA ARG A 196 -27.83 -12.19 1.34
C ARG A 196 -27.83 -10.72 1.79
N GLY A 197 -28.85 -9.94 1.36
CA GLY A 197 -29.04 -8.54 1.76
C GLY A 197 -28.35 -7.48 0.90
N ARG A 198 -27.41 -7.82 -0.02
CA ARG A 198 -26.74 -6.86 -0.90
C ARG A 198 -27.01 -7.04 -2.40
N GLY A 199 -27.75 -8.09 -2.79
CA GLY A 199 -28.02 -8.37 -4.20
C GLY A 199 -26.88 -9.13 -4.88
N ARG A 200 -26.63 -8.85 -6.17
CA ARG A 200 -25.53 -9.42 -6.92
C ARG A 200 -24.25 -8.64 -6.68
N VAL A 201 -23.13 -9.35 -6.58
CA VAL A 201 -21.78 -8.81 -6.46
C VAL A 201 -20.85 -9.61 -7.36
N LEU A 202 -19.69 -9.06 -7.70
CA LEU A 202 -18.64 -9.81 -8.36
C LEU A 202 -17.59 -10.22 -7.33
N LEU A 203 -17.08 -11.44 -7.45
CA LEU A 203 -15.83 -11.84 -6.82
C LEU A 203 -14.75 -11.88 -7.89
N ALA A 204 -13.69 -11.13 -7.68
CA ALA A 204 -12.56 -11.06 -8.61
C ALA A 204 -11.27 -11.52 -7.93
N SER A 205 -10.50 -12.33 -8.63
CA SER A 205 -9.18 -12.80 -8.20
C SER A 205 -8.18 -12.70 -9.34
N PRO A 206 -6.90 -12.44 -9.04
CA PRO A 206 -5.85 -12.47 -10.06
C PRO A 206 -5.79 -13.81 -10.77
N ARG A 207 -5.76 -13.81 -12.10
CA ARG A 207 -5.63 -15.06 -12.88
C ARG A 207 -4.36 -15.80 -12.46
N ARG A 208 -4.47 -17.08 -12.16
CA ARG A 208 -3.33 -17.97 -11.94
C ARG A 208 -2.81 -18.46 -13.30
N VAL A 209 -1.52 -18.70 -13.36
CA VAL A 209 -0.85 -19.33 -14.53
C VAL A 209 -1.12 -20.81 -14.52
#